data_285e13514c5d4f9a2a363ceda5445d1e
#
_entry.id   285e13514c5d4f9a2a363ceda5445d1e
#
_cell.length_a   1.000
_cell.length_b   1.000
_cell.length_c   1.000
_cell.angle_alpha   90.00
_cell.angle_beta   90.00
_cell.angle_gamma   90.00
#
_symmetry.space_group_name_H-M   'P 1'
#
loop_
_entity.id
_entity.type
_entity.pdbx_description
1 polymer ?
#
loop_
_entity_poly.entity_id
_entity_poly.type
_entity_poly.pdbx_seq_one_letter_code
_entity_poly.pdbx_strand_id
1 'polypeptide(L)'
;MIKYIFKYSFLITLLFASNSPITAVVRTGEGFIDYSNRVIVSRGTAPIVSNEKSRNGFKMIEKNLKISKGEAKVQARKNMLGLIKIVNFDGRSVGEIMNDDPLTQRRVETLVGSAYQQGEIEYLEKQEVAIALAVKMSGLAEILVDAGGHLNEGLAQPTYLMTRN
;
A
#
# COMPACT_ATOMS: atom_id res chain seq x y z
N MET A 1 51.49 -20.36 -7.93
CA MET A 1 50.22 -21.03 -7.54
C MET A 1 49.23 -20.12 -6.81
N ILE A 2 49.64 -19.01 -6.19
CA ILE A 2 48.78 -18.08 -5.43
C ILE A 2 47.92 -17.16 -6.32
N LYS A 3 48.29 -16.89 -7.55
CA LYS A 3 47.57 -15.98 -8.47
C LYS A 3 46.22 -16.53 -8.99
N TYR A 4 46.00 -17.84 -8.96
CA TYR A 4 44.74 -18.43 -9.42
C TYR A 4 43.66 -18.52 -8.36
N ILE A 5 44.04 -18.53 -7.08
CA ILE A 5 43.08 -18.61 -5.97
C ILE A 5 42.26 -17.29 -5.82
N PHE A 6 42.88 -16.14 -6.11
CA PHE A 6 42.17 -14.84 -6.05
C PHE A 6 41.13 -14.65 -7.17
N LYS A 7 41.33 -15.25 -8.34
CA LYS A 7 40.40 -15.14 -9.47
C LYS A 7 39.11 -15.90 -9.24
N TYR A 8 39.17 -17.04 -8.56
CA TYR A 8 37.98 -17.85 -8.26
C TYR A 8 37.22 -17.38 -7.06
N SER A 9 37.90 -16.75 -6.07
CA SER A 9 37.26 -16.17 -4.91
C SER A 9 36.35 -14.99 -5.29
N PHE A 10 36.74 -14.17 -6.28
CA PHE A 10 35.93 -13.05 -6.77
C PHE A 10 34.71 -13.51 -7.57
N LEU A 11 34.84 -14.63 -8.30
CA LEU A 11 33.73 -15.19 -9.08
C LEU A 11 32.65 -15.82 -8.18
N ILE A 12 33.06 -16.45 -7.09
CA ILE A 12 32.14 -17.05 -6.12
C ILE A 12 31.36 -15.97 -5.35
N THR A 13 31.99 -14.83 -5.03
CA THR A 13 31.32 -13.71 -4.35
C THR A 13 30.25 -13.04 -5.25
N LEU A 14 30.45 -13.03 -6.57
CA LEU A 14 29.47 -12.50 -7.53
C LEU A 14 28.25 -13.42 -7.68
N LEU A 15 28.43 -14.74 -7.52
CA LEU A 15 27.33 -15.70 -7.61
C LEU A 15 26.40 -15.67 -6.36
N PHE A 16 26.90 -15.22 -5.22
CA PHE A 16 26.08 -15.08 -4.01
C PHE A 16 25.39 -13.70 -3.89
N ALA A 17 25.83 -12.70 -4.65
CA ALA A 17 25.22 -11.36 -4.66
C ALA A 17 23.90 -11.30 -5.45
N SER A 18 23.53 -12.33 -6.21
CA SER A 18 22.35 -12.33 -7.07
C SER A 18 21.08 -12.95 -6.49
N ASN A 19 21.12 -13.42 -5.24
CA ASN A 19 19.97 -14.03 -4.57
C ASN A 19 19.35 -13.14 -3.47
N SER A 20 19.44 -11.83 -3.61
CA SER A 20 18.54 -10.97 -2.84
C SER A 20 17.12 -11.24 -3.35
N PRO A 21 16.17 -11.66 -2.50
CA PRO A 21 14.79 -11.78 -2.95
C PRO A 21 14.39 -10.42 -3.51
N ILE A 22 14.06 -10.38 -4.79
CA ILE A 22 13.52 -9.16 -5.42
C ILE A 22 12.20 -8.91 -4.70
N THR A 23 12.22 -8.03 -3.71
CA THR A 23 11.03 -7.62 -3.00
C THR A 23 10.21 -6.79 -3.98
N ALA A 24 9.18 -7.41 -4.56
CA ALA A 24 8.28 -6.77 -5.49
C ALA A 24 7.39 -5.76 -4.74
N VAL A 25 7.97 -4.64 -4.35
CA VAL A 25 7.27 -3.56 -3.64
C VAL A 25 7.24 -2.33 -4.53
N VAL A 26 6.04 -1.93 -4.93
CA VAL A 26 5.79 -0.64 -5.59
C VAL A 26 5.51 0.38 -4.52
N ARG A 27 6.36 1.38 -4.40
CA ARG A 27 6.20 2.48 -3.44
C ARG A 27 5.73 3.75 -4.15
N THR A 28 4.77 4.41 -3.54
CA THR A 28 4.35 5.77 -3.88
C THR A 28 4.49 6.64 -2.64
N GLY A 29 4.40 7.97 -2.77
CA GLY A 29 4.40 8.88 -1.61
C GLY A 29 3.24 8.62 -0.63
N GLU A 30 2.20 7.93 -1.06
CA GLU A 30 0.95 7.69 -0.33
C GLU A 30 0.86 6.29 0.28
N GLY A 31 1.80 5.38 -0.06
CA GLY A 31 1.81 4.00 0.43
C GLY A 31 2.61 3.07 -0.47
N PHE A 32 2.32 1.77 -0.40
CA PHE A 32 3.01 0.77 -1.21
C PHE A 32 2.13 -0.45 -1.49
N ILE A 33 2.47 -1.15 -2.58
CA ILE A 33 1.92 -2.46 -2.94
C ILE A 33 3.03 -3.48 -2.73
N ASP A 34 2.82 -4.43 -1.83
CA ASP A 34 3.75 -5.53 -1.55
C ASP A 34 3.18 -6.82 -2.15
N TYR A 35 3.69 -7.17 -3.32
CA TYR A 35 3.27 -8.39 -4.02
C TYR A 35 3.76 -9.67 -3.33
N SER A 36 4.88 -9.60 -2.61
CA SER A 36 5.42 -10.76 -1.88
C SER A 36 4.55 -11.15 -0.71
N ASN A 37 4.10 -10.16 0.07
CA ASN A 37 3.21 -10.36 1.21
C ASN A 37 1.73 -10.27 0.83
N ARG A 38 1.42 -9.98 -0.44
CA ARG A 38 0.06 -9.83 -0.99
C ARG A 38 -0.77 -8.81 -0.20
N VAL A 39 -0.20 -7.65 0.06
CA VAL A 39 -0.85 -6.58 0.81
C VAL A 39 -0.68 -5.23 0.11
N ILE A 40 -1.72 -4.41 0.17
CA ILE A 40 -1.68 -3.01 -0.24
C ILE A 40 -1.79 -2.18 1.03
N VAL A 41 -0.83 -1.29 1.25
CA VAL A 41 -0.75 -0.41 2.42
C VAL A 41 -0.79 1.03 1.97
N SER A 42 -1.62 1.82 2.60
CA SER A 42 -1.69 3.26 2.38
C SER A 42 -1.55 4.02 3.68
N ARG A 43 -1.04 5.23 3.60
CA ARG A 43 -0.91 6.14 4.73
C ARG A 43 -1.74 7.39 4.51
N GLY A 44 -2.44 7.83 5.54
CA GLY A 44 -3.13 9.11 5.56
C GLY A 44 -2.67 9.94 6.75
N THR A 45 -2.61 11.24 6.58
CA THR A 45 -2.27 12.21 7.62
C THR A 45 -3.38 13.22 7.79
N ALA A 46 -3.51 13.76 9.00
CA ALA A 46 -4.40 14.86 9.28
C ALA A 46 -3.83 15.76 10.40
N PRO A 47 -4.05 17.09 10.32
CA PRO A 47 -3.59 17.99 11.36
C PRO A 47 -4.38 17.78 12.67
N ILE A 48 -3.69 17.93 13.79
CA ILE A 48 -4.31 17.95 15.10
C ILE A 48 -4.69 19.41 15.39
N VAL A 49 -5.98 19.71 15.34
CA VAL A 49 -6.48 21.06 15.63
C VAL A 49 -6.38 21.31 17.13
N SER A 50 -5.44 22.15 17.56
CA SER A 50 -5.32 22.61 18.92
C SER A 50 -6.05 23.95 19.08
N ASN A 51 -7.22 23.95 19.67
CA ASN A 51 -7.88 25.19 20.09
C ASN A 51 -7.40 25.55 21.48
N GLU A 52 -6.41 26.43 21.58
CA GLU A 52 -5.72 26.83 22.84
C GLU A 52 -6.59 27.56 23.87
N LYS A 53 -7.84 27.85 23.58
CA LYS A 53 -8.68 28.73 24.44
C LYS A 53 -9.76 28.05 25.25
N SER A 54 -9.72 26.74 25.48
CA SER A 54 -10.76 26.08 26.26
C SER A 54 -10.36 25.85 27.72
N ARG A 55 -11.18 26.33 28.69
CA ARG A 55 -11.09 26.02 30.11
C ARG A 55 -11.17 24.52 30.45
N ASN A 56 -11.58 23.70 29.50
CA ASN A 56 -11.67 22.23 29.58
C ASN A 56 -10.67 21.53 28.67
N GLY A 57 -9.42 21.98 28.60
CA GLY A 57 -8.38 21.61 27.66
C GLY A 57 -8.26 20.11 27.35
N PHE A 58 -8.29 19.23 28.36
CA PHE A 58 -8.13 17.80 28.16
C PHE A 58 -9.27 17.15 27.35
N LYS A 59 -10.54 17.46 27.63
CA LYS A 59 -11.66 16.88 26.86
C LYS A 59 -11.70 17.35 25.41
N MET A 60 -11.25 18.58 25.17
CA MET A 60 -11.20 19.16 23.84
C MET A 60 -10.06 18.56 23.01
N ILE A 61 -8.89 18.33 23.62
CA ILE A 61 -7.76 17.65 22.98
C ILE A 61 -8.16 16.24 22.56
N GLU A 62 -8.81 15.48 23.41
CA GLU A 62 -9.26 14.12 23.11
C GLU A 62 -10.27 14.09 21.95
N LYS A 63 -11.25 15.01 21.97
CA LYS A 63 -12.24 15.15 20.88
C LYS A 63 -11.57 15.51 19.56
N ASN A 64 -10.66 16.48 19.55
CA ASN A 64 -9.95 16.91 18.35
C ASN A 64 -9.05 15.80 17.82
N LEU A 65 -8.37 15.07 18.69
CA LEU A 65 -7.56 13.93 18.31
C LEU A 65 -8.40 12.81 17.67
N LYS A 66 -9.62 12.56 18.18
CA LYS A 66 -10.54 11.59 17.58
C LYS A 66 -10.97 12.02 16.17
N ILE A 67 -11.25 13.31 15.96
CA ILE A 67 -11.57 13.88 14.64
C ILE A 67 -10.39 13.70 13.69
N SER A 68 -9.19 14.16 14.07
CA SER A 68 -7.98 14.05 13.25
C SER A 68 -7.64 12.60 12.88
N LYS A 69 -7.81 11.65 13.80
CA LYS A 69 -7.69 10.22 13.51
C LYS A 69 -8.71 9.75 12.47
N GLY A 70 -9.95 10.24 12.55
CA GLY A 70 -10.98 9.97 11.55
C GLY A 70 -10.61 10.49 10.17
N GLU A 71 -10.14 11.73 10.09
CA GLU A 71 -9.70 12.37 8.84
C GLU A 71 -8.48 11.64 8.24
N ALA A 72 -7.49 11.29 9.06
CA ALA A 72 -6.33 10.51 8.61
C ALA A 72 -6.74 9.16 8.02
N LYS A 73 -7.73 8.46 8.62
CA LYS A 73 -8.28 7.22 8.07
C LYS A 73 -8.99 7.44 6.74
N VAL A 74 -9.76 8.52 6.60
CA VAL A 74 -10.43 8.88 5.33
C VAL A 74 -9.38 9.14 4.24
N GLN A 75 -8.33 9.90 4.56
CA GLN A 75 -7.25 10.16 3.62
C GLN A 75 -6.50 8.87 3.24
N ALA A 76 -6.20 7.99 4.21
CA ALA A 76 -5.59 6.70 3.93
C ALA A 76 -6.45 5.84 2.99
N ARG A 77 -7.78 5.79 3.16
CA ARG A 77 -8.68 5.07 2.25
C ARG A 77 -8.67 5.66 0.85
N LYS A 78 -8.67 6.99 0.72
CA LYS A 78 -8.57 7.66 -0.57
C LYS A 78 -7.27 7.28 -1.30
N ASN A 79 -6.15 7.33 -0.59
CA ASN A 79 -4.84 6.94 -1.09
C ASN A 79 -4.81 5.45 -1.49
N MET A 80 -5.40 4.58 -0.67
CA MET A 80 -5.53 3.15 -0.97
C MET A 80 -6.31 2.89 -2.25
N LEU A 81 -7.40 3.59 -2.46
CA LEU A 81 -8.17 3.48 -3.70
C LEU A 81 -7.33 3.89 -4.91
N GLY A 82 -6.50 4.94 -4.79
CA GLY A 82 -5.53 5.33 -5.81
C GLY A 82 -4.52 4.23 -6.12
N LEU A 83 -3.96 3.59 -5.08
CA LEU A 83 -3.03 2.46 -5.23
C LEU A 83 -3.70 1.24 -5.89
N ILE A 84 -4.92 0.90 -5.50
CA ILE A 84 -5.66 -0.22 -6.10
C ILE A 84 -5.92 0.03 -7.59
N LYS A 85 -6.26 1.25 -7.98
CA LYS A 85 -6.55 1.59 -9.39
C LYS A 85 -5.36 1.38 -10.33
N ILE A 86 -4.12 1.48 -9.85
CA ILE A 86 -2.92 1.25 -10.67
C ILE A 86 -2.48 -0.21 -10.71
N VAL A 87 -3.09 -1.10 -9.91
CA VAL A 87 -2.81 -2.54 -10.00
C VAL A 87 -3.23 -3.05 -11.37
N ASN A 88 -2.35 -3.83 -12.01
CA ASN A 88 -2.67 -4.47 -13.27
C ASN A 88 -3.27 -5.85 -13.04
N PHE A 89 -4.37 -6.13 -13.73
CA PHE A 89 -5.04 -7.41 -13.72
C PHE A 89 -5.43 -7.79 -15.14
N ASP A 90 -4.90 -8.89 -15.63
CA ASP A 90 -5.15 -9.42 -16.99
C ASP A 90 -4.93 -8.36 -18.11
N GLY A 91 -3.82 -7.62 -18.00
CA GLY A 91 -3.42 -6.61 -18.99
C GLY A 91 -4.18 -5.27 -18.90
N ARG A 92 -5.11 -5.13 -17.95
CA ARG A 92 -5.85 -3.89 -17.69
C ARG A 92 -5.60 -3.39 -16.27
N SER A 93 -5.64 -2.08 -16.07
CA SER A 93 -5.63 -1.55 -14.71
C SER A 93 -6.96 -1.80 -14.01
N VAL A 94 -6.93 -2.02 -12.70
CA VAL A 94 -8.16 -2.12 -11.91
C VAL A 94 -9.02 -0.87 -12.07
N GLY A 95 -8.40 0.31 -12.24
CA GLY A 95 -9.11 1.55 -12.51
C GLY A 95 -9.95 1.52 -13.79
N GLU A 96 -9.44 0.93 -14.87
CA GLU A 96 -10.18 0.73 -16.12
C GLU A 96 -11.34 -0.25 -15.93
N ILE A 97 -11.10 -1.37 -15.22
CA ILE A 97 -12.15 -2.36 -14.91
C ILE A 97 -13.29 -1.70 -14.10
N MET A 98 -12.93 -0.91 -13.08
CA MET A 98 -13.90 -0.18 -12.25
C MET A 98 -14.73 0.84 -13.05
N ASN A 99 -14.14 1.48 -14.05
CA ASN A 99 -14.86 2.43 -14.90
C ASN A 99 -15.89 1.75 -15.80
N ASP A 100 -15.60 0.52 -16.24
CA ASP A 100 -16.47 -0.25 -17.12
C ASP A 100 -17.54 -1.03 -16.36
N ASP A 101 -17.28 -1.38 -15.08
CA ASP A 101 -18.20 -2.14 -14.24
C ASP A 101 -18.47 -1.45 -12.89
N PRO A 102 -19.63 -0.76 -12.76
CA PRO A 102 -20.03 -0.11 -11.51
C PRO A 102 -20.19 -1.06 -10.32
N LEU A 103 -20.45 -2.35 -10.56
CA LEU A 103 -20.55 -3.34 -9.49
C LEU A 103 -19.17 -3.62 -8.89
N THR A 104 -18.19 -3.86 -9.74
CA THR A 104 -16.78 -3.99 -9.32
C THR A 104 -16.29 -2.76 -8.59
N GLN A 105 -16.64 -1.56 -9.08
CA GLN A 105 -16.30 -0.31 -8.37
C GLN A 105 -16.82 -0.31 -6.92
N ARG A 106 -18.10 -0.61 -6.72
CA ARG A 106 -18.71 -0.66 -5.37
C ARG A 106 -18.06 -1.70 -4.48
N ARG A 107 -17.73 -2.87 -5.02
CA ARG A 107 -17.07 -3.96 -4.27
C ARG A 107 -15.65 -3.56 -3.83
N VAL A 108 -14.88 -2.90 -4.71
CA VAL A 108 -13.56 -2.36 -4.38
C VAL A 108 -13.67 -1.25 -3.33
N GLU A 109 -14.62 -0.35 -3.45
CA GLU A 109 -14.87 0.69 -2.44
C GLU A 109 -15.25 0.07 -1.08
N THR A 110 -16.03 -1.00 -1.07
CA THR A 110 -16.37 -1.76 0.15
C THR A 110 -15.12 -2.42 0.76
N LEU A 111 -14.27 -3.02 -0.06
CA LEU A 111 -12.99 -3.58 0.37
C LEU A 111 -12.11 -2.50 1.03
N VAL A 112 -11.97 -1.34 0.41
CA VAL A 112 -11.25 -0.19 0.97
C VAL A 112 -11.91 0.29 2.28
N GLY A 113 -13.24 0.29 2.35
CA GLY A 113 -13.99 0.61 3.56
C GLY A 113 -13.66 -0.31 4.73
N SER A 114 -13.40 -1.59 4.45
CA SER A 114 -13.05 -2.63 5.43
C SER A 114 -11.56 -2.70 5.77
N ALA A 115 -10.72 -1.81 5.20
CA ALA A 115 -9.29 -1.79 5.47
C ALA A 115 -8.98 -1.73 6.96
N TYR A 116 -8.09 -2.59 7.41
CA TYR A 116 -7.66 -2.65 8.80
C TYR A 116 -6.46 -1.74 9.07
N GLN A 117 -6.34 -1.27 10.30
CA GLN A 117 -5.18 -0.47 10.70
C GLN A 117 -3.95 -1.36 10.79
N GLN A 118 -2.87 -0.92 10.14
CA GLN A 118 -1.56 -1.57 10.20
C GLN A 118 -0.59 -0.74 11.02
N GLY A 119 -0.10 -1.34 12.09
CA GLY A 119 0.81 -0.67 13.01
C GLY A 119 0.13 0.31 13.96
N GLU A 120 0.94 1.09 14.63
CA GLU A 120 0.51 2.09 15.60
C GLU A 120 0.18 3.42 14.92
N ILE A 121 -0.54 4.27 15.64
CA ILE A 121 -0.82 5.63 15.20
C ILE A 121 0.43 6.47 15.46
N GLU A 122 0.94 7.11 14.42
CA GLU A 122 2.11 7.98 14.52
C GLU A 122 1.69 9.43 14.78
N TYR A 123 2.40 10.08 15.69
CA TYR A 123 2.26 11.51 15.97
C TYR A 123 3.49 12.22 15.40
N LEU A 124 3.27 13.08 14.42
CA LEU A 124 4.32 13.77 13.70
C LEU A 124 4.65 15.13 14.33
N GLU A 125 5.88 15.62 14.11
CA GLU A 125 6.38 16.87 14.70
C GLU A 125 5.54 18.11 14.34
N LYS A 126 4.85 18.10 13.21
CA LYS A 126 4.00 19.21 12.73
C LYS A 126 2.59 19.22 13.35
N GLN A 127 2.39 18.62 14.51
CA GLN A 127 1.06 18.42 15.09
C GLN A 127 0.10 17.72 14.12
N GLU A 128 0.56 16.69 13.48
CA GLU A 128 -0.22 15.83 12.60
C GLU A 128 -0.30 14.42 13.18
N VAL A 129 -1.37 13.73 12.88
CA VAL A 129 -1.51 12.30 13.13
C VAL A 129 -1.44 11.56 11.81
N ALA A 130 -0.70 10.44 11.78
CA ALA A 130 -0.62 9.56 10.63
C ALA A 130 -1.15 8.16 10.98
N ILE A 131 -1.90 7.58 10.06
CA ILE A 131 -2.48 6.24 10.20
C ILE A 131 -2.20 5.46 8.92
N ALA A 132 -1.66 4.25 9.08
CA ALA A 132 -1.54 3.29 7.99
C ALA A 132 -2.72 2.32 8.00
N LEU A 133 -3.29 2.10 6.82
CA LEU A 133 -4.33 1.11 6.57
C LEU A 133 -3.83 0.07 5.59
N ALA A 134 -4.32 -1.16 5.71
CA ALA A 134 -3.96 -2.24 4.80
C ALA A 134 -5.18 -3.03 4.34
N VAL A 135 -5.09 -3.58 3.13
CA VAL A 135 -6.00 -4.59 2.59
C VAL A 135 -5.21 -5.77 2.04
N LYS A 136 -5.77 -6.97 2.14
CA LYS A 136 -5.18 -8.17 1.51
C LYS A 136 -5.50 -8.18 0.02
N MET A 137 -4.52 -8.47 -0.82
CA MET A 137 -4.72 -8.60 -2.27
C MET A 137 -5.64 -9.77 -2.65
N SER A 138 -5.80 -10.78 -1.77
CA SER A 138 -6.75 -11.87 -2.00
C SER A 138 -8.19 -11.35 -2.13
N GLY A 139 -8.61 -10.41 -1.28
CA GLY A 139 -9.95 -9.82 -1.39
C GLY A 139 -10.15 -9.03 -2.67
N LEU A 140 -9.10 -8.33 -3.15
CA LEU A 140 -9.15 -7.68 -4.46
C LEU A 140 -9.23 -8.70 -5.59
N ALA A 141 -8.44 -9.77 -5.53
CA ALA A 141 -8.44 -10.84 -6.52
C ALA A 141 -9.81 -11.52 -6.64
N GLU A 142 -10.48 -11.83 -5.53
CA GLU A 142 -11.84 -12.40 -5.53
C GLU A 142 -12.83 -11.48 -6.27
N ILE A 143 -12.78 -10.16 -6.02
CA ILE A 143 -13.65 -9.20 -6.70
C ILE A 143 -13.41 -9.21 -8.21
N LEU A 144 -12.14 -9.24 -8.63
CA LEU A 144 -11.77 -9.17 -10.04
C LEU A 144 -12.08 -10.47 -10.80
N VAL A 145 -11.97 -11.63 -10.16
CA VAL A 145 -12.36 -12.92 -10.73
C VAL A 145 -13.87 -12.96 -10.98
N ASP A 146 -14.66 -12.53 -10.02
CA ASP A 146 -16.12 -12.45 -10.15
C ASP A 146 -16.55 -11.46 -11.26
N ALA A 147 -15.74 -10.44 -11.54
CA ALA A 147 -15.96 -9.50 -12.66
C ALA A 147 -15.65 -10.10 -14.05
N GLY A 148 -15.35 -11.40 -14.13
CA GLY A 148 -15.03 -12.11 -15.38
C GLY A 148 -13.55 -12.08 -15.75
N GLY A 149 -12.69 -11.60 -14.85
CA GLY A 149 -11.24 -11.71 -15.03
C GLY A 149 -10.74 -13.11 -14.67
N HIS A 150 -9.71 -13.55 -15.36
CA HIS A 150 -8.99 -14.75 -14.95
C HIS A 150 -7.84 -14.32 -14.03
N LEU A 151 -7.68 -15.00 -12.90
CA LEU A 151 -6.48 -14.87 -12.05
C LEU A 151 -5.28 -15.26 -12.88
N ASN A 152 -4.66 -14.27 -13.50
CA ASN A 152 -3.37 -14.49 -14.11
C ASN A 152 -2.34 -14.61 -12.98
N GLU A 153 -1.44 -15.59 -13.05
CA GLU A 153 -0.31 -15.74 -12.11
C GLU A 153 0.50 -14.43 -11.98
N GLY A 154 0.33 -13.50 -12.93
CA GLY A 154 0.89 -12.16 -12.93
C GLY A 154 0.54 -11.25 -11.76
N LEU A 155 -0.56 -11.45 -11.01
CA LEU A 155 -0.81 -10.73 -9.74
C LEU A 155 0.22 -11.08 -8.64
N ALA A 156 0.95 -12.19 -8.83
CA ALA A 156 1.98 -12.66 -7.92
C ALA A 156 3.41 -12.39 -8.44
N GLN A 157 3.57 -11.83 -9.64
CA GLN A 157 4.89 -11.66 -10.26
C GLN A 157 5.29 -10.19 -10.42
N PRO A 158 6.51 -9.82 -9.98
CA PRO A 158 7.04 -8.46 -10.08
C PRO A 158 7.41 -8.03 -11.51
N THR A 159 7.27 -8.90 -12.50
CA THR A 159 7.82 -8.73 -13.85
C THR A 159 7.20 -7.57 -14.63
N TYR A 160 6.00 -7.12 -14.26
CA TYR A 160 5.30 -6.04 -14.97
C TYR A 160 5.82 -4.63 -14.67
N LEU A 161 6.68 -4.48 -13.67
CA LEU A 161 7.20 -3.18 -13.25
C LEU A 161 8.54 -2.82 -13.90
N MET A 162 9.18 -3.77 -14.61
CA MET A 162 10.50 -3.54 -15.24
C MET A 162 10.44 -2.99 -16.67
N THR A 163 9.28 -2.84 -17.28
CA THR A 163 9.17 -2.47 -18.71
C THR A 163 8.66 -1.07 -18.98
N ARG A 164 8.66 -0.16 -17.99
CA ARG A 164 8.44 1.26 -18.25
C ARG A 164 9.62 2.10 -17.75
N ASN A 165 10.65 2.11 -18.58
CA ASN A 165 11.58 3.24 -18.71
C ASN A 165 11.11 4.15 -19.83
#